data_e73901861f25cb55b8c2c6ae1f80e690
#
_entry.id   e73901861f25cb55b8c2c6ae1f80e690
#
_cell.length_a   1.000
_cell.length_b   1.000
_cell.length_c   1.000
_cell.angle_alpha   90.00
_cell.angle_beta   90.00
_cell.angle_gamma   90.00
#
_symmetry.space_group_name_H-M   'P 1'
#
loop_
_entity.id
_entity.type
_entity.pdbx_description
1 polymer ?
#
loop_
_entity_poly.entity_id
_entity_poly.type
_entity_poly.pdbx_seq_one_letter_code
_entity_poly.pdbx_strand_id
1 'polypeptide(L)'
;MQYLNDTELSSHEGTRCQFNGSTGVIKSAEGRIRPYVGLGIDVHQDFYVVVMQEGGANPKPPQRFWKGAFVHWAAKLKSRVAEVHAVYEACGFGFSLQRQLTALGIECHVVCPQKLDERNKRVKTDSLDAKALCLRLDRFVQGNSDALALVRMPTEEEEQKRALHRQREQLVKVRKVLEAQGRSLMVNHGIEPVKNWWKQGNFTSLPVPSWMKELLHNSQPILVALQEKISALTLQLQAAAAPDQPRGLGKMTSIIIDREIGNWNRFNNRRQIASYTGLCPGEYSSGNTRLQSCVTKHGNPRLRAALVELAWRLVRFQPNYKPVVKWRRVLAKGALATGAARKKAIVAVARQLAIDLWRIRTGRCKAQALGLAI
;
A
#
# COMPACT_ATOMS: atom_id res chain seq x y z
N MET A 1 10.02 -19.54 -52.36
CA MET A 1 11.50 -19.62 -52.30
C MET A 1 11.96 -18.72 -51.21
N GLN A 2 12.46 -19.35 -50.32
CA GLN A 2 13.59 -19.28 -49.38
C GLN A 2 13.40 -18.37 -48.15
N TYR A 3 13.33 -19.05 -47.09
CA TYR A 3 13.58 -18.77 -45.70
C TYR A 3 14.96 -18.09 -45.46
N LEU A 4 15.03 -17.19 -44.52
CA LEU A 4 16.15 -17.13 -43.59
C LEU A 4 15.65 -16.77 -42.20
N ASN A 5 15.79 -17.74 -41.32
CA ASN A 5 15.80 -17.62 -39.85
C ASN A 5 17.04 -16.84 -39.45
N ASP A 6 16.94 -15.98 -38.44
CA ASP A 6 17.98 -15.85 -37.43
C ASP A 6 17.34 -15.48 -36.10
N THR A 7 17.21 -16.49 -35.29
CA THR A 7 16.97 -16.51 -33.87
C THR A 7 18.30 -16.33 -33.16
N GLU A 8 18.49 -15.22 -32.47
CA GLU A 8 19.40 -15.18 -31.33
C GLU A 8 18.64 -14.69 -30.10
N LEU A 9 17.97 -15.61 -29.46
CA LEU A 9 17.56 -15.53 -28.07
C LEU A 9 18.76 -15.87 -27.19
N SER A 10 19.42 -14.87 -26.63
CA SER A 10 20.35 -15.07 -25.53
C SER A 10 19.56 -15.56 -24.32
N SER A 11 19.61 -16.87 -24.12
CA SER A 11 19.15 -17.56 -22.92
C SER A 11 20.00 -17.13 -21.72
N HIS A 12 19.49 -16.22 -20.91
CA HIS A 12 19.91 -16.17 -19.50
C HIS A 12 19.38 -17.42 -18.82
N GLU A 13 20.15 -18.47 -18.84
CA GLU A 13 19.97 -19.64 -17.98
C GLU A 13 20.03 -19.20 -16.52
N GLY A 14 18.85 -19.08 -15.91
CA GLY A 14 18.72 -18.92 -14.49
C GLY A 14 19.35 -20.14 -13.80
N THR A 15 20.42 -19.93 -13.04
CA THR A 15 21.12 -20.93 -12.26
C THR A 15 20.13 -21.61 -11.30
N ARG A 16 19.65 -22.78 -11.63
CA ARG A 16 18.86 -23.64 -10.74
C ARG A 16 19.78 -24.15 -9.64
N CYS A 17 19.66 -23.61 -8.43
CA CYS A 17 20.31 -24.15 -7.25
C CYS A 17 19.67 -25.46 -6.85
N GLN A 18 20.44 -26.57 -6.81
CA GLN A 18 20.01 -27.85 -6.27
C GLN A 18 20.40 -27.97 -4.79
N PHE A 19 19.50 -28.49 -3.98
CA PHE A 19 19.60 -28.58 -2.53
C PHE A 19 20.09 -29.94 -2.04
N ASN A 20 21.02 -29.97 -1.08
CA ASN A 20 21.36 -31.16 -0.29
C ASN A 20 20.93 -30.92 1.17
N GLY A 21 19.92 -31.64 1.61
CA GLY A 21 19.40 -31.52 2.98
C GLY A 21 20.37 -32.11 4.00
N SER A 22 21.04 -31.30 4.72
CA SER A 22 21.53 -31.43 6.09
C SER A 22 22.55 -30.34 6.52
N THR A 23 23.08 -29.52 5.60
CA THR A 23 24.13 -28.56 5.93
C THR A 23 23.87 -27.10 5.52
N GLY A 24 22.64 -26.77 5.05
CA GLY A 24 22.29 -25.39 4.69
C GLY A 24 23.17 -24.78 3.60
N VAL A 25 23.45 -25.56 2.60
CA VAL A 25 24.40 -25.23 1.56
C VAL A 25 23.70 -25.27 0.19
N ILE A 26 23.72 -24.17 -0.53
CA ILE A 26 23.20 -24.08 -1.90
C ILE A 26 24.28 -24.62 -2.86
N LYS A 27 23.94 -25.61 -3.68
CA LYS A 27 24.75 -26.02 -4.83
C LYS A 27 24.46 -25.13 -6.02
N SER A 28 25.46 -24.42 -6.54
CA SER A 28 25.38 -23.80 -7.86
C SER A 28 25.32 -24.88 -8.96
N ALA A 29 24.90 -24.52 -10.17
CA ALA A 29 24.88 -25.41 -11.33
C ALA A 29 26.22 -26.08 -11.63
N GLU A 30 27.33 -25.52 -11.09
CA GLU A 30 28.70 -26.04 -11.19
C GLU A 30 29.10 -26.96 -10.02
N GLY A 31 28.15 -27.36 -9.16
CA GLY A 31 28.44 -28.29 -8.03
C GLY A 31 29.20 -27.67 -6.86
N ARG A 32 29.47 -26.37 -6.85
CA ARG A 32 30.15 -25.68 -5.74
C ARG A 32 29.20 -25.39 -4.61
N ILE A 33 29.60 -25.78 -3.39
CA ILE A 33 28.88 -25.53 -2.17
C ILE A 33 29.22 -24.11 -1.68
N ARG A 34 28.25 -23.17 -1.69
CA ARG A 34 28.45 -21.81 -1.16
C ARG A 34 27.70 -21.67 0.16
N PRO A 35 28.40 -21.38 1.28
CA PRO A 35 27.73 -21.03 2.52
C PRO A 35 27.07 -19.66 2.38
N TYR A 36 25.82 -19.54 2.82
CA TYR A 36 25.11 -18.27 2.90
C TYR A 36 24.78 -17.92 4.34
N VAL A 37 24.55 -16.65 4.61
CA VAL A 37 24.09 -16.14 5.90
C VAL A 37 22.75 -15.44 5.72
N GLY A 38 21.76 -15.84 6.52
CA GLY A 38 20.45 -15.19 6.62
C GLY A 38 20.37 -14.27 7.84
N LEU A 39 19.78 -13.08 7.65
CA LEU A 39 19.52 -12.08 8.69
C LEU A 39 18.03 -11.81 8.80
N GLY A 40 17.39 -12.18 9.91
CA GLY A 40 16.06 -11.74 10.29
C GLY A 40 16.15 -10.47 11.13
N ILE A 41 15.49 -9.40 10.71
CA ILE A 41 15.63 -8.08 11.31
C ILE A 41 14.27 -7.57 11.78
N ASP A 42 14.16 -7.28 13.07
CA ASP A 42 13.05 -6.49 13.60
C ASP A 42 13.49 -5.02 13.72
N VAL A 43 12.69 -4.12 13.10
CA VAL A 43 13.07 -2.72 12.86
C VAL A 43 12.37 -1.81 13.85
N HIS A 44 13.16 -1.11 14.69
CA HIS A 44 12.70 -0.06 15.61
C HIS A 44 13.16 1.33 15.19
N GLN A 45 12.70 2.34 15.93
CA GLN A 45 13.02 3.73 15.63
C GLN A 45 14.52 4.02 15.71
N ASP A 46 15.22 3.51 16.69
CA ASP A 46 16.62 3.85 16.97
C ASP A 46 17.59 2.67 16.80
N PHE A 47 17.10 1.46 16.84
CA PHE A 47 17.89 0.24 16.78
C PHE A 47 17.20 -0.85 15.95
N TYR A 48 17.94 -1.92 15.70
CA TYR A 48 17.47 -3.16 15.09
C TYR A 48 17.75 -4.34 16.01
N VAL A 49 16.81 -5.29 16.08
CA VAL A 49 17.05 -6.61 16.67
C VAL A 49 17.29 -7.59 15.54
N VAL A 50 18.47 -8.20 15.53
CA VAL A 50 18.95 -9.02 14.41
C VAL A 50 19.22 -10.43 14.88
N VAL A 51 18.65 -11.40 14.19
CA VAL A 51 18.98 -12.81 14.33
C VAL A 51 19.71 -13.27 13.09
N MET A 52 20.88 -13.88 13.27
CA MET A 52 21.69 -14.42 12.19
C MET A 52 21.60 -15.94 12.16
N GLN A 53 21.58 -16.50 10.97
CA GLN A 53 21.59 -17.95 10.73
C GLN A 53 22.55 -18.26 9.59
N GLU A 54 23.46 -19.17 9.82
CA GLU A 54 24.27 -19.77 8.75
C GLU A 54 23.46 -20.89 8.11
N GLY A 55 23.39 -20.94 6.80
CA GLY A 55 22.45 -21.74 6.02
C GLY A 55 22.09 -23.08 6.62
N GLY A 56 20.81 -23.29 6.94
CA GLY A 56 20.26 -24.51 7.56
C GLY A 56 20.65 -24.78 9.02
N ALA A 57 21.59 -24.03 9.61
CA ALA A 57 21.97 -24.18 11.01
C ALA A 57 20.91 -23.56 11.95
N ASN A 58 21.06 -23.78 13.26
CA ASN A 58 20.18 -23.10 14.22
C ASN A 58 20.44 -21.59 14.24
N PRO A 59 19.39 -20.76 14.31
CA PRO A 59 19.54 -19.32 14.47
C PRO A 59 20.37 -18.96 15.71
N LYS A 60 21.31 -18.04 15.56
CA LYS A 60 22.12 -17.52 16.66
C LYS A 60 21.28 -16.66 17.61
N PRO A 61 21.73 -16.41 18.84
CA PRO A 61 21.06 -15.52 19.76
C PRO A 61 20.81 -14.12 19.14
N PRO A 62 19.69 -13.44 19.45
CA PRO A 62 19.39 -12.13 18.93
C PRO A 62 20.41 -11.09 19.40
N GLN A 63 20.80 -10.19 18.54
CA GLN A 63 21.72 -9.09 18.82
C GLN A 63 21.00 -7.76 18.57
N ARG A 64 21.26 -6.78 19.43
CA ARG A 64 20.73 -5.43 19.29
C ARG A 64 21.81 -4.50 18.73
N PHE A 65 21.47 -3.77 17.68
CA PHE A 65 22.37 -2.82 17.03
C PHE A 65 21.71 -1.44 16.94
N TRP A 66 22.46 -0.39 17.24
CA TRP A 66 22.10 0.95 16.79
C TRP A 66 22.18 1.03 15.27
N LYS A 67 21.32 1.84 14.62
CA LYS A 67 21.18 1.87 13.15
C LYS A 67 22.52 2.01 12.40
N GLY A 68 23.35 3.00 12.79
CA GLY A 68 24.65 3.22 12.14
C GLY A 68 25.62 2.05 12.34
N ALA A 69 25.66 1.51 13.57
CA ALA A 69 26.52 0.36 13.91
C ALA A 69 26.11 -0.90 13.13
N PHE A 70 24.81 -1.11 12.90
CA PHE A 70 24.32 -2.23 12.13
C PHE A 70 24.79 -2.21 10.67
N VAL A 71 24.65 -1.08 9.98
CA VAL A 71 25.08 -0.96 8.58
C VAL A 71 26.58 -1.24 8.43
N HIS A 72 27.39 -0.71 9.36
CA HIS A 72 28.83 -0.97 9.39
C HIS A 72 29.16 -2.45 9.66
N TRP A 73 28.46 -3.06 10.61
CA TRP A 73 28.60 -4.49 10.91
C TRP A 73 28.18 -5.35 9.70
N ALA A 74 27.07 -5.02 9.03
CA ALA A 74 26.59 -5.71 7.84
C ALA A 74 27.60 -5.63 6.68
N ALA A 75 28.25 -4.48 6.50
CA ALA A 75 29.34 -4.32 5.51
C ALA A 75 30.52 -5.24 5.82
N LYS A 76 30.96 -5.31 7.10
CA LYS A 76 32.00 -6.25 7.53
C LYS A 76 31.59 -7.72 7.37
N LEU A 77 30.33 -8.06 7.63
CA LEU A 77 29.82 -9.40 7.38
C LEU A 77 29.91 -9.74 5.89
N LYS A 78 29.43 -8.85 5.02
CA LYS A 78 29.42 -9.05 3.57
C LYS A 78 30.81 -9.19 2.97
N SER A 79 31.83 -8.51 3.52
CA SER A 79 33.23 -8.69 3.08
C SER A 79 33.82 -10.07 3.40
N ARG A 80 33.24 -10.80 4.34
CA ARG A 80 33.69 -12.14 4.77
C ARG A 80 32.85 -13.28 4.19
N VAL A 81 31.61 -12.99 3.81
CA VAL A 81 30.64 -14.00 3.34
C VAL A 81 30.17 -13.63 1.94
N ALA A 82 30.35 -14.55 1.01
CA ALA A 82 30.01 -14.33 -0.40
C ALA A 82 28.51 -14.06 -0.62
N GLU A 83 27.64 -14.73 0.16
CA GLU A 83 26.18 -14.64 -0.02
C GLU A 83 25.52 -14.31 1.32
N VAL A 84 24.88 -13.15 1.39
CA VAL A 84 24.15 -12.66 2.57
C VAL A 84 22.77 -12.23 2.14
N HIS A 85 21.76 -12.81 2.81
CA HIS A 85 20.36 -12.46 2.65
C HIS A 85 19.85 -11.77 3.90
N ALA A 86 18.93 -10.84 3.76
CA ALA A 86 18.28 -10.16 4.87
C ALA A 86 16.77 -10.08 4.65
N VAL A 87 16.00 -10.09 5.72
CA VAL A 87 14.55 -9.90 5.67
C VAL A 87 14.07 -9.07 6.85
N TYR A 88 13.12 -8.16 6.59
CA TYR A 88 12.38 -7.44 7.63
C TYR A 88 10.93 -7.18 7.21
N GLU A 89 10.06 -6.90 8.18
CA GLU A 89 8.67 -6.55 7.90
C GLU A 89 8.53 -5.10 7.45
N ALA A 90 7.63 -4.87 6.47
CA ALA A 90 7.27 -3.52 6.05
C ALA A 90 6.63 -2.75 7.21
N CYS A 91 7.25 -1.65 7.61
CA CYS A 91 6.86 -0.83 8.74
C CYS A 91 6.84 0.66 8.42
N GLY A 92 6.50 1.51 9.41
CA GLY A 92 6.45 2.96 9.26
C GLY A 92 7.78 3.65 8.99
N PHE A 93 8.91 2.95 9.13
CA PHE A 93 10.26 3.50 8.90
C PHE A 93 10.71 3.46 7.43
N GLY A 94 9.85 2.98 6.53
CA GLY A 94 10.09 2.99 5.09
C GLY A 94 11.09 1.93 4.63
N PHE A 95 11.80 2.23 3.54
CA PHE A 95 12.62 1.26 2.81
C PHE A 95 14.11 1.63 2.74
N SER A 96 14.55 2.61 3.53
CA SER A 96 15.94 3.05 3.52
C SER A 96 16.92 1.95 3.92
N LEU A 97 16.56 1.11 4.89
CA LEU A 97 17.37 -0.03 5.31
C LEU A 97 17.58 -1.03 4.15
N GLN A 98 16.52 -1.37 3.42
CA GLN A 98 16.63 -2.27 2.26
C GLN A 98 17.59 -1.71 1.22
N ARG A 99 17.49 -0.42 0.89
CA ARG A 99 18.39 0.23 -0.08
C ARG A 99 19.84 0.23 0.39
N GLN A 100 20.07 0.53 1.68
CA GLN A 100 21.41 0.49 2.26
C GLN A 100 22.03 -0.90 2.20
N LEU A 101 21.27 -1.94 2.57
CA LEU A 101 21.76 -3.32 2.51
C LEU A 101 22.00 -3.78 1.07
N THR A 102 21.11 -3.44 0.15
CA THR A 102 21.29 -3.75 -1.28
C THR A 102 22.51 -3.06 -1.87
N ALA A 103 22.79 -1.82 -1.48
CA ALA A 103 24.01 -1.10 -1.89
C ALA A 103 25.28 -1.77 -1.39
N LEU A 104 25.23 -2.50 -0.29
CA LEU A 104 26.32 -3.34 0.22
C LEU A 104 26.44 -4.70 -0.48
N GLY A 105 25.55 -5.01 -1.45
CA GLY A 105 25.48 -6.31 -2.11
C GLY A 105 24.81 -7.40 -1.29
N ILE A 106 24.03 -7.03 -0.27
CA ILE A 106 23.19 -7.94 0.53
C ILE A 106 21.81 -8.03 -0.12
N GLU A 107 21.34 -9.23 -0.40
CA GLU A 107 19.98 -9.43 -0.93
C GLU A 107 18.95 -9.23 0.17
N CYS A 108 18.33 -8.06 0.21
CA CYS A 108 17.41 -7.68 1.28
C CYS A 108 15.94 -7.71 0.82
N HIS A 109 15.17 -8.57 1.46
CA HIS A 109 13.74 -8.73 1.22
C HIS A 109 12.92 -7.96 2.24
N VAL A 110 11.83 -7.35 1.78
CA VAL A 110 10.82 -6.74 2.65
C VAL A 110 9.53 -7.55 2.53
N VAL A 111 8.94 -7.91 3.66
CA VAL A 111 7.74 -8.76 3.69
C VAL A 111 6.53 -8.02 4.26
N CYS A 112 5.33 -8.44 3.84
CA CYS A 112 4.10 -7.96 4.47
C CYS A 112 4.06 -8.40 5.93
N PRO A 113 3.65 -7.54 6.87
CA PRO A 113 3.40 -7.95 8.24
C PRO A 113 2.40 -9.11 8.26
N GLN A 114 2.81 -10.22 8.80
CA GLN A 114 2.01 -11.43 8.96
C GLN A 114 2.01 -11.85 10.43
N LYS A 115 1.01 -12.60 10.85
CA LYS A 115 1.11 -13.29 12.12
C LYS A 115 2.22 -14.34 11.99
N LEU A 116 3.38 -14.03 12.51
CA LEU A 116 4.57 -14.89 12.44
C LEU A 116 4.47 -16.10 13.37
N ASP A 117 3.65 -16.00 14.41
CA ASP A 117 3.46 -17.05 15.40
C ASP A 117 2.19 -17.86 15.10
N GLU A 118 2.37 -19.12 14.76
CA GLU A 118 1.27 -20.09 14.58
C GLU A 118 0.70 -20.55 15.93
N ARG A 119 1.41 -20.31 17.02
CA ARG A 119 1.02 -20.69 18.39
C ARG A 119 0.60 -19.45 19.19
N ASN A 120 -0.66 -19.09 19.13
CA ASN A 120 -1.31 -17.93 19.81
C ASN A 120 -1.11 -17.82 21.35
N LYS A 121 -0.11 -18.51 21.95
CA LYS A 121 0.04 -18.63 23.42
C LYS A 121 1.34 -18.09 24.00
N ARG A 122 2.23 -17.53 23.16
CA ARG A 122 3.50 -16.97 23.65
C ARG A 122 3.47 -15.46 23.73
N VAL A 123 4.15 -14.91 24.73
CA VAL A 123 4.39 -13.47 24.82
C VAL A 123 5.18 -13.04 23.59
N LYS A 124 4.67 -12.05 22.86
CA LYS A 124 5.34 -11.48 21.69
C LYS A 124 6.55 -10.68 22.14
N THR A 125 7.73 -10.96 21.58
CA THR A 125 8.97 -10.20 21.79
C THR A 125 9.69 -9.99 20.48
N ASP A 126 10.40 -8.87 20.36
CA ASP A 126 11.18 -8.50 19.18
C ASP A 126 12.18 -9.60 18.75
N SER A 127 12.75 -10.29 19.73
CA SER A 127 13.65 -11.42 19.50
C SER A 127 12.97 -12.60 18.81
N LEU A 128 11.72 -12.90 19.18
CA LEU A 128 10.94 -13.97 18.55
C LEU A 128 10.52 -13.60 17.12
N ASP A 129 10.16 -12.33 16.88
CA ASP A 129 9.80 -11.86 15.56
C ASP A 129 11.01 -11.90 14.61
N ALA A 130 12.19 -11.40 15.03
CA ALA A 130 13.42 -11.50 14.27
C ALA A 130 13.83 -12.95 13.98
N LYS A 131 13.70 -13.85 14.97
CA LYS A 131 13.98 -15.28 14.80
C LYS A 131 13.02 -15.94 13.80
N ALA A 132 11.72 -15.65 13.89
CA ALA A 132 10.73 -16.19 12.98
C ALA A 132 10.96 -15.73 11.54
N LEU A 133 11.33 -14.45 11.34
CA LEU A 133 11.73 -13.91 10.04
C LEU A 133 12.95 -14.63 9.48
N CYS A 134 13.98 -14.84 10.32
CA CYS A 134 15.21 -15.52 9.93
C CYS A 134 14.94 -16.96 9.44
N LEU A 135 14.15 -17.74 10.19
CA LEU A 135 13.77 -19.10 9.82
C LEU A 135 12.94 -19.17 8.53
N ARG A 136 12.07 -18.18 8.28
CA ARG A 136 11.31 -18.10 7.02
C ARG A 136 12.20 -17.70 5.85
N LEU A 137 13.16 -16.79 6.08
CA LEU A 137 14.15 -16.43 5.07
C LEU A 137 14.97 -17.66 4.65
N ASP A 138 15.44 -18.46 5.61
CA ASP A 138 16.18 -19.68 5.33
C ASP A 138 15.37 -20.62 4.40
N ARG A 139 14.11 -20.90 4.72
CA ARG A 139 13.20 -21.69 3.85
C ARG A 139 13.03 -21.07 2.47
N PHE A 140 12.95 -19.74 2.39
CA PHE A 140 12.80 -19.02 1.12
C PHE A 140 14.04 -19.16 0.24
N VAL A 141 15.22 -18.95 0.81
CA VAL A 141 16.52 -19.13 0.12
C VAL A 141 16.68 -20.58 -0.34
N GLN A 142 16.16 -21.53 0.44
CA GLN A 142 16.11 -22.95 0.09
C GLN A 142 15.10 -23.32 -1.02
N GLY A 143 14.43 -22.35 -1.62
CA GLY A 143 13.53 -22.52 -2.77
C GLY A 143 12.04 -22.58 -2.43
N ASN A 144 11.64 -22.46 -1.15
CA ASN A 144 10.22 -22.35 -0.79
C ASN A 144 9.73 -20.90 -0.96
N SER A 145 9.27 -20.56 -2.15
CA SER A 145 8.77 -19.21 -2.47
C SER A 145 7.59 -18.74 -1.61
N ASP A 146 6.83 -19.67 -1.03
CA ASP A 146 5.66 -19.35 -0.20
C ASP A 146 6.04 -19.02 1.25
N ALA A 147 7.31 -19.22 1.65
CA ALA A 147 7.79 -18.91 2.99
C ALA A 147 7.74 -17.41 3.31
N LEU A 148 7.86 -16.54 2.29
CA LEU A 148 7.84 -15.09 2.44
C LEU A 148 6.80 -14.43 1.54
N ALA A 149 5.95 -13.57 2.12
CA ALA A 149 5.04 -12.72 1.36
C ALA A 149 5.75 -11.40 0.99
N LEU A 150 6.50 -11.42 -0.10
CA LEU A 150 7.34 -10.30 -0.52
C LEU A 150 6.52 -9.05 -0.84
N VAL A 151 6.99 -7.90 -0.38
CA VAL A 151 6.52 -6.58 -0.77
C VAL A 151 7.34 -6.10 -1.96
N ARG A 152 6.66 -5.69 -3.03
CA ARG A 152 7.36 -5.01 -4.12
C ARG A 152 7.94 -3.69 -3.62
N MET A 153 9.23 -3.53 -3.79
CA MET A 153 9.93 -2.29 -3.48
C MET A 153 9.50 -1.18 -4.43
N PRO A 154 9.05 -0.04 -3.91
CA PRO A 154 8.81 1.14 -4.74
C PRO A 154 10.13 1.79 -5.13
N THR A 155 10.18 2.40 -6.31
CA THR A 155 11.28 3.30 -6.65
C THR A 155 11.20 4.58 -5.81
N GLU A 156 12.31 5.31 -5.70
CA GLU A 156 12.31 6.60 -5.01
C GLU A 156 11.36 7.61 -5.66
N GLU A 157 11.29 7.60 -6.98
CA GLU A 157 10.34 8.43 -7.72
C GLU A 157 8.88 8.09 -7.41
N GLU A 158 8.53 6.79 -7.29
CA GLU A 158 7.20 6.36 -6.88
C GLU A 158 6.88 6.82 -5.44
N GLU A 159 7.87 6.82 -4.55
CA GLU A 159 7.70 7.32 -3.17
C GLU A 159 7.50 8.84 -3.14
N GLN A 160 8.29 9.60 -3.89
CA GLN A 160 8.15 11.06 -4.03
C GLN A 160 6.79 11.43 -4.61
N LYS A 161 6.34 10.75 -5.68
CA LYS A 161 5.00 10.95 -6.25
C LYS A 161 3.89 10.67 -5.23
N ARG A 162 4.03 9.64 -4.39
CA ARG A 162 3.08 9.34 -3.32
C ARG A 162 3.14 10.36 -2.19
N ALA A 163 4.32 10.83 -1.82
CA ALA A 163 4.49 11.82 -0.74
C ALA A 163 3.67 13.09 -1.01
N LEU A 164 3.67 13.58 -2.25
CA LEU A 164 2.99 14.83 -2.62
C LEU A 164 1.46 14.79 -2.38
N HIS A 165 0.75 13.75 -2.85
CA HIS A 165 -0.69 13.68 -2.61
C HIS A 165 -1.02 13.33 -1.16
N ARG A 166 -0.15 12.59 -0.45
CA ARG A 166 -0.30 12.30 0.97
C ARG A 166 -0.10 13.55 1.83
N GLN A 167 0.84 14.40 1.48
CA GLN A 167 1.03 15.70 2.13
C GLN A 167 -0.24 16.57 1.98
N ARG A 168 -0.78 16.66 0.74
CA ARG A 168 -2.04 17.36 0.52
C ARG A 168 -3.19 16.79 1.37
N GLU A 169 -3.31 15.46 1.45
CA GLU A 169 -4.32 14.79 2.28
C GLU A 169 -4.17 15.18 3.76
N GLN A 170 -2.94 15.23 4.25
CA GLN A 170 -2.63 15.62 5.63
C GLN A 170 -3.04 17.06 5.90
N LEU A 171 -2.69 18.01 5.02
CA LEU A 171 -3.10 19.41 5.16
C LEU A 171 -4.62 19.56 5.15
N VAL A 172 -5.33 18.82 4.30
CA VAL A 172 -6.80 18.78 4.29
C VAL A 172 -7.36 18.28 5.63
N LYS A 173 -6.75 17.26 6.24
CA LYS A 173 -7.17 16.76 7.56
C LYS A 173 -6.98 17.81 8.64
N VAL A 174 -5.82 18.46 8.69
CA VAL A 174 -5.54 19.54 9.67
C VAL A 174 -6.54 20.69 9.51
N ARG A 175 -6.76 21.16 8.28
CA ARG A 175 -7.75 22.19 8.00
C ARG A 175 -9.15 21.81 8.52
N LYS A 176 -9.60 20.57 8.26
CA LYS A 176 -10.93 20.08 8.71
C LYS A 176 -11.04 20.04 10.24
N VAL A 177 -9.97 19.69 10.95
CA VAL A 177 -9.95 19.66 12.42
C VAL A 177 -10.11 21.08 12.97
N LEU A 178 -9.31 22.02 12.52
CA LEU A 178 -9.41 23.42 12.96
C LEU A 178 -10.75 24.08 12.59
N GLU A 179 -11.25 23.81 11.39
CA GLU A 179 -12.57 24.30 10.95
C GLU A 179 -13.70 23.73 11.83
N ALA A 180 -13.63 22.44 12.18
CA ALA A 180 -14.61 21.79 13.06
C ALA A 180 -14.55 22.34 14.49
N GLN A 181 -13.38 22.66 15.00
CA GLN A 181 -13.19 23.30 16.30
C GLN A 181 -13.93 24.64 16.41
N GLY A 182 -13.79 25.51 15.39
CA GLY A 182 -14.51 26.77 15.37
C GLY A 182 -16.04 26.59 15.31
N ARG A 183 -16.52 25.62 14.51
CA ARG A 183 -17.96 25.29 14.50
C ARG A 183 -18.45 24.74 15.84
N SER A 184 -17.66 23.89 16.48
CA SER A 184 -18.01 23.35 17.81
C SER A 184 -18.12 24.46 18.86
N LEU A 185 -17.22 25.44 18.81
CA LEU A 185 -17.29 26.60 19.71
C LEU A 185 -18.61 27.37 19.53
N MET A 186 -19.05 27.60 18.30
CA MET A 186 -20.34 28.26 18.01
C MET A 186 -21.50 27.46 18.57
N VAL A 187 -21.54 26.15 18.29
CA VAL A 187 -22.62 25.25 18.74
C VAL A 187 -22.71 25.20 20.27
N ASN A 188 -21.57 25.12 20.96
CA ASN A 188 -21.52 25.08 22.43
C ASN A 188 -22.12 26.34 23.11
N HIS A 189 -22.21 27.45 22.36
CA HIS A 189 -22.79 28.70 22.81
C HIS A 189 -24.14 29.01 22.14
N GLY A 190 -24.81 28.01 21.55
CA GLY A 190 -26.12 28.17 20.97
C GLY A 190 -26.14 28.97 19.64
N ILE A 191 -25.01 29.17 19.01
CA ILE A 191 -24.87 29.90 17.75
C ILE A 191 -24.87 28.90 16.59
N GLU A 192 -25.63 29.16 15.54
CA GLU A 192 -25.68 28.32 14.37
C GLU A 192 -24.29 28.25 13.66
N PRO A 193 -23.74 27.07 13.40
CA PRO A 193 -22.39 26.94 12.85
C PRO A 193 -22.28 27.37 11.40
N VAL A 194 -21.48 28.38 11.13
CA VAL A 194 -21.25 28.88 9.77
C VAL A 194 -20.24 28.00 9.01
N LYS A 195 -20.63 27.52 7.83
CA LYS A 195 -19.75 26.74 6.96
C LYS A 195 -18.66 27.65 6.39
N ASN A 196 -17.41 27.16 6.40
CA ASN A 196 -16.25 27.93 5.95
C ASN A 196 -16.12 29.29 6.67
N TRP A 197 -16.44 29.35 7.94
CA TRP A 197 -16.46 30.55 8.79
C TRP A 197 -15.15 31.37 8.71
N TRP A 198 -14.03 30.72 8.44
CA TRP A 198 -12.69 31.31 8.37
C TRP A 198 -12.39 32.05 7.07
N LYS A 199 -13.18 31.93 6.02
CA LYS A 199 -13.01 32.70 4.79
C LYS A 199 -13.31 34.17 5.05
N GLN A 200 -12.50 35.06 4.48
CA GLN A 200 -12.55 36.49 4.76
C GLN A 200 -13.95 37.08 4.81
N GLY A 201 -14.77 36.88 3.78
CA GLY A 201 -16.15 37.37 3.73
C GLY A 201 -17.03 36.84 4.87
N ASN A 202 -16.96 35.55 5.14
CA ASN A 202 -17.74 34.92 6.20
C ASN A 202 -17.24 35.34 7.59
N PHE A 203 -15.92 35.48 7.77
CA PHE A 203 -15.33 35.86 9.05
C PHE A 203 -15.68 37.28 9.44
N THR A 204 -15.69 38.19 8.47
CA THR A 204 -16.06 39.59 8.72
C THR A 204 -17.49 39.73 9.23
N SER A 205 -18.45 39.01 8.61
CA SER A 205 -19.88 39.04 8.93
C SER A 205 -20.33 37.99 9.96
N LEU A 206 -19.37 37.32 10.65
CA LEU A 206 -19.70 36.21 11.54
C LEU A 206 -20.54 36.72 12.73
N PRO A 207 -21.75 36.18 12.98
CA PRO A 207 -22.64 36.64 14.03
C PRO A 207 -22.29 36.01 15.39
N VAL A 208 -21.10 36.36 15.89
CA VAL A 208 -20.59 35.85 17.18
C VAL A 208 -20.16 37.00 18.09
N PRO A 209 -20.17 36.80 19.42
CA PRO A 209 -19.66 37.78 20.37
C PRO A 209 -18.17 38.13 20.14
N SER A 210 -17.74 39.34 20.53
CA SER A 210 -16.38 39.82 20.30
C SER A 210 -15.29 38.89 20.84
N TRP A 211 -15.47 38.38 22.06
CA TRP A 211 -14.51 37.44 22.67
C TRP A 211 -14.36 36.14 21.85
N MET A 212 -15.45 35.65 21.29
CA MET A 212 -15.41 34.43 20.44
C MET A 212 -14.73 34.73 19.10
N LYS A 213 -14.98 35.92 18.54
CA LYS A 213 -14.34 36.37 17.31
C LYS A 213 -12.83 36.50 17.49
N GLU A 214 -12.35 36.98 18.64
CA GLU A 214 -10.92 36.99 18.98
C GLU A 214 -10.33 35.59 19.05
N LEU A 215 -10.97 34.63 19.71
CA LEU A 215 -10.53 33.25 19.75
C LEU A 215 -10.46 32.60 18.34
N LEU A 216 -11.47 32.84 17.53
CA LEU A 216 -11.50 32.34 16.18
C LEU A 216 -10.46 33.00 15.28
N HIS A 217 -10.11 34.25 15.55
CA HIS A 217 -9.07 35.00 14.83
C HIS A 217 -7.71 34.33 14.94
N ASN A 218 -7.38 33.70 16.08
CA ASN A 218 -6.11 32.96 16.23
C ASN A 218 -5.97 31.79 15.22
N SER A 219 -7.08 31.17 14.79
CA SER A 219 -7.10 30.04 13.85
C SER A 219 -7.36 30.47 12.41
N GLN A 220 -7.95 31.63 12.19
CA GLN A 220 -8.37 32.10 10.88
C GLN A 220 -7.22 32.21 9.87
N PRO A 221 -6.08 32.90 10.17
CA PRO A 221 -4.98 33.00 9.22
C PRO A 221 -4.31 31.66 8.94
N ILE A 222 -4.26 30.77 9.93
CA ILE A 222 -3.75 29.39 9.73
C ILE A 222 -4.62 28.64 8.72
N LEU A 223 -5.94 28.74 8.83
CA LEU A 223 -6.89 28.10 7.90
C LEU A 223 -6.79 28.65 6.48
N VAL A 224 -6.56 29.95 6.33
CA VAL A 224 -6.33 30.61 5.03
C VAL A 224 -5.03 30.09 4.41
N ALA A 225 -3.93 30.10 5.14
CA ALA A 225 -2.64 29.62 4.66
C ALA A 225 -2.67 28.12 4.29
N LEU A 226 -3.36 27.28 5.09
CA LEU A 226 -3.58 25.88 4.76
C LEU A 226 -4.35 25.71 3.46
N GLN A 227 -5.39 26.52 3.24
CA GLN A 227 -6.20 26.46 2.01
C GLN A 227 -5.39 26.84 0.77
N GLU A 228 -4.55 27.86 0.87
CA GLU A 228 -3.65 28.28 -0.22
C GLU A 228 -2.69 27.14 -0.59
N LYS A 229 -2.02 26.54 0.39
CA LYS A 229 -1.14 25.39 0.16
C LYS A 229 -1.86 24.18 -0.42
N ILE A 230 -3.07 23.87 0.07
CA ILE A 230 -3.91 22.78 -0.47
C ILE A 230 -4.28 23.09 -1.92
N SER A 231 -4.60 24.34 -2.26
CA SER A 231 -4.95 24.73 -3.62
C SER A 231 -3.76 24.63 -4.57
N ALA A 232 -2.58 25.12 -4.16
CA ALA A 232 -1.35 25.01 -4.95
C ALA A 232 -0.97 23.55 -5.22
N LEU A 233 -0.97 22.69 -4.18
CA LEU A 233 -0.71 21.25 -4.33
C LEU A 233 -1.78 20.55 -5.21
N THR A 234 -3.03 21.01 -5.15
CA THR A 234 -4.09 20.47 -5.99
C THR A 234 -3.84 20.76 -7.47
N LEU A 235 -3.47 22.00 -7.81
CA LEU A 235 -3.13 22.39 -9.18
C LEU A 235 -1.92 21.62 -9.70
N GLN A 236 -0.85 21.53 -8.91
CA GLN A 236 0.35 20.76 -9.24
C GLN A 236 0.03 19.29 -9.51
N LEU A 237 -0.81 18.68 -8.68
CA LEU A 237 -1.23 17.30 -8.85
C LEU A 237 -2.08 17.14 -10.11
N GLN A 238 -3.07 18.01 -10.34
CA GLN A 238 -3.98 17.93 -11.48
C GLN A 238 -3.28 18.12 -12.82
N ALA A 239 -2.20 18.87 -12.87
CA ALA A 239 -1.37 19.04 -14.06
C ALA A 239 -0.72 17.72 -14.54
N ALA A 240 -0.48 16.79 -13.60
CA ALA A 240 0.09 15.47 -13.90
C ALA A 240 -0.97 14.39 -14.24
N ALA A 241 -2.26 14.76 -14.36
CA ALA A 241 -3.32 13.80 -14.69
C ALA A 241 -3.35 13.52 -16.19
N ALA A 242 -3.59 12.25 -16.56
CA ALA A 242 -3.83 11.88 -17.94
C ALA A 242 -5.07 12.62 -18.50
N PRO A 243 -5.05 13.06 -19.77
CA PRO A 243 -6.15 13.83 -20.35
C PRO A 243 -7.44 13.02 -20.45
N ASP A 244 -7.35 11.76 -20.89
CA ASP A 244 -8.51 10.92 -21.20
C ASP A 244 -8.93 10.10 -19.99
N GLN A 245 -9.82 10.66 -19.19
CA GLN A 245 -10.36 9.98 -18.01
C GLN A 245 -11.83 9.61 -18.22
N PRO A 246 -12.27 8.42 -17.80
CA PRO A 246 -13.69 8.09 -17.79
C PRO A 246 -14.50 9.14 -17.03
N ARG A 247 -15.64 9.52 -17.58
CA ARG A 247 -16.54 10.50 -16.96
C ARG A 247 -16.87 10.12 -15.52
N GLY A 248 -16.72 11.04 -14.59
CA GLY A 248 -16.88 10.79 -13.14
C GLY A 248 -15.58 10.40 -12.42
N LEU A 249 -14.54 10.00 -13.14
CA LEU A 249 -13.19 9.84 -12.59
C LEU A 249 -12.50 11.22 -12.64
N GLY A 250 -12.62 11.98 -11.56
CA GLY A 250 -11.96 13.28 -11.48
C GLY A 250 -10.43 13.15 -11.44
N LYS A 251 -9.72 14.14 -12.00
CA LYS A 251 -8.24 14.18 -12.09
C LYS A 251 -7.54 13.79 -10.77
N MET A 252 -8.00 14.34 -9.64
CA MET A 252 -7.40 14.01 -8.32
C MET A 252 -7.56 12.54 -7.94
N THR A 253 -8.74 11.97 -8.14
CA THR A 253 -8.99 10.56 -7.80
C THR A 253 -8.17 9.62 -8.67
N SER A 254 -8.04 9.93 -9.97
CA SER A 254 -7.18 9.18 -10.89
C SER A 254 -5.72 9.18 -10.42
N ILE A 255 -5.18 10.36 -10.10
CA ILE A 255 -3.80 10.50 -9.63
C ILE A 255 -3.55 9.72 -8.34
N ILE A 256 -4.48 9.81 -7.39
CA ILE A 256 -4.37 9.05 -6.13
C ILE A 256 -4.31 7.56 -6.43
N ILE A 257 -5.22 7.05 -7.28
CA ILE A 257 -5.24 5.64 -7.65
C ILE A 257 -3.94 5.23 -8.34
N ASP A 258 -3.50 5.99 -9.37
CA ASP A 258 -2.30 5.68 -10.14
C ASP A 258 -1.03 5.71 -9.26
N ARG A 259 -0.90 6.70 -8.37
CA ARG A 259 0.26 6.83 -7.47
C ARG A 259 0.29 5.81 -6.34
N GLU A 260 -0.86 5.43 -5.78
CA GLU A 260 -0.92 4.39 -4.74
C GLU A 260 -0.70 2.99 -5.31
N ILE A 261 -0.99 2.77 -6.59
CA ILE A 261 -0.67 1.53 -7.29
C ILE A 261 0.79 1.52 -7.76
N GLY A 262 1.30 2.65 -8.27
CA GLY A 262 2.62 2.76 -8.91
C GLY A 262 2.61 2.09 -10.28
N ASN A 263 3.21 0.92 -10.40
CA ASN A 263 3.26 0.18 -11.65
C ASN A 263 2.07 -0.80 -11.77
N TRP A 264 1.19 -0.57 -12.75
CA TRP A 264 0.05 -1.45 -13.03
C TRP A 264 0.46 -2.83 -13.57
N ASN A 265 1.58 -2.94 -14.25
CA ASN A 265 2.09 -4.19 -14.82
C ASN A 265 2.64 -5.17 -13.78
N ARG A 266 2.81 -4.73 -12.52
CA ARG A 266 3.24 -5.61 -11.44
C ARG A 266 2.24 -6.70 -11.04
N PHE A 267 0.98 -6.58 -11.48
CA PHE A 267 -0.06 -7.56 -11.19
C PHE A 267 -0.22 -8.52 -12.35
N ASN A 268 -0.01 -9.81 -12.09
CA ASN A 268 -0.10 -10.86 -13.11
C ASN A 268 -1.55 -11.25 -13.40
N ASN A 269 -2.46 -11.08 -12.43
CA ASN A 269 -3.84 -11.48 -12.57
C ASN A 269 -4.82 -10.62 -11.75
N ARG A 270 -6.12 -10.77 -12.05
CA ARG A 270 -7.22 -10.03 -11.40
C ARG A 270 -7.31 -10.27 -9.88
N ARG A 271 -6.83 -11.41 -9.38
CA ARG A 271 -6.89 -11.72 -7.93
C ARG A 271 -5.90 -10.86 -7.16
N GLN A 272 -4.70 -10.67 -7.71
CA GLN A 272 -3.65 -9.85 -7.08
C GLN A 272 -4.09 -8.40 -6.94
N ILE A 273 -4.62 -7.77 -8.01
CA ILE A 273 -5.09 -6.37 -7.92
C ILE A 273 -6.29 -6.24 -6.98
N ALA A 274 -7.25 -7.18 -7.01
CA ALA A 274 -8.39 -7.16 -6.10
C ALA A 274 -7.96 -7.30 -4.64
N SER A 275 -7.02 -8.20 -4.33
CA SER A 275 -6.47 -8.39 -2.98
C SER A 275 -5.74 -7.13 -2.51
N TYR A 276 -4.94 -6.50 -3.38
CA TYR A 276 -4.19 -5.29 -3.06
C TYR A 276 -5.07 -4.12 -2.60
N THR A 277 -6.33 -4.07 -3.03
CA THR A 277 -7.29 -3.06 -2.57
C THR A 277 -7.81 -3.33 -1.16
N GLY A 278 -7.76 -4.58 -0.68
CA GLY A 278 -8.40 -5.01 0.55
C GLY A 278 -9.93 -4.98 0.50
N LEU A 279 -10.53 -5.00 -0.70
CA LEU A 279 -11.98 -5.05 -0.93
C LEU A 279 -12.50 -6.48 -1.13
N CYS A 280 -11.64 -7.49 -1.01
CA CYS A 280 -12.04 -8.88 -1.06
C CYS A 280 -12.77 -9.27 0.23
N PRO A 281 -13.88 -10.03 0.14
CA PRO A 281 -14.49 -10.61 1.33
C PRO A 281 -13.53 -11.60 1.98
N GLY A 282 -13.54 -11.67 3.29
CA GLY A 282 -12.94 -12.78 4.02
C GLY A 282 -13.80 -14.03 3.84
N GLU A 283 -13.18 -15.18 3.85
CA GLU A 283 -13.86 -16.47 3.71
C GLU A 283 -13.32 -17.44 4.76
N TYR A 284 -14.23 -18.13 5.41
CA TYR A 284 -13.95 -19.27 6.26
C TYR A 284 -14.70 -20.46 5.66
N SER A 285 -13.96 -21.39 5.08
CA SER A 285 -14.53 -22.60 4.48
C SER A 285 -13.93 -23.81 5.17
N SER A 286 -14.81 -24.72 5.63
CA SER A 286 -14.43 -26.00 6.23
C SER A 286 -15.43 -27.05 5.78
N GLY A 287 -14.96 -28.08 5.09
CA GLY A 287 -15.83 -29.10 4.52
C GLY A 287 -16.89 -28.49 3.60
N ASN A 288 -18.14 -28.78 3.86
CA ASN A 288 -19.27 -28.27 3.08
C ASN A 288 -19.77 -26.89 3.51
N THR A 289 -19.16 -26.27 4.55
CA THR A 289 -19.59 -24.97 5.07
C THR A 289 -18.73 -23.86 4.46
N ARG A 290 -19.40 -22.87 3.87
CA ARG A 290 -18.76 -21.67 3.33
C ARG A 290 -19.33 -20.43 3.97
N LEU A 291 -18.56 -19.77 4.86
CA LEU A 291 -18.93 -18.53 5.51
C LEU A 291 -18.15 -17.37 4.91
N GLN A 292 -18.87 -16.43 4.30
CA GLN A 292 -18.29 -15.17 3.84
C GLN A 292 -18.38 -14.13 4.94
N SER A 293 -17.25 -13.55 5.31
CA SER A 293 -17.16 -12.47 6.28
C SER A 293 -17.10 -11.08 5.62
N CYS A 294 -16.93 -10.05 6.43
CA CYS A 294 -16.67 -8.69 5.95
C CYS A 294 -15.44 -8.62 5.06
N VAL A 295 -15.27 -7.50 4.35
CA VAL A 295 -14.04 -7.26 3.57
C VAL A 295 -12.80 -7.31 4.45
N THR A 296 -11.74 -7.92 3.93
CA THR A 296 -10.50 -8.18 4.68
C THR A 296 -9.82 -6.92 5.19
N LYS A 297 -9.95 -5.80 4.46
CA LYS A 297 -9.22 -4.53 4.69
C LYS A 297 -7.68 -4.68 4.65
N HIS A 298 -7.16 -5.87 4.37
CA HIS A 298 -5.74 -6.11 4.12
C HIS A 298 -5.38 -5.51 2.77
N GLY A 299 -4.64 -4.40 2.76
CA GLY A 299 -4.26 -3.69 1.55
C GLY A 299 -4.22 -2.18 1.75
N ASN A 300 -4.03 -1.44 0.66
CA ASN A 300 -3.84 0.00 0.72
C ASN A 300 -5.14 0.76 1.09
N PRO A 301 -5.21 1.41 2.27
CA PRO A 301 -6.43 2.08 2.72
C PRO A 301 -6.80 3.31 1.89
N ARG A 302 -5.81 4.04 1.33
CA ARG A 302 -6.05 5.22 0.49
C ARG A 302 -6.63 4.83 -0.86
N LEU A 303 -6.07 3.79 -1.47
CA LEU A 303 -6.58 3.22 -2.70
C LEU A 303 -8.01 2.72 -2.51
N ARG A 304 -8.29 2.01 -1.43
CA ARG A 304 -9.63 1.52 -1.10
C ARG A 304 -10.64 2.66 -0.94
N ALA A 305 -10.28 3.71 -0.20
CA ALA A 305 -11.15 4.89 -0.03
C ALA A 305 -11.44 5.58 -1.36
N ALA A 306 -10.41 5.80 -2.19
CA ALA A 306 -10.56 6.41 -3.52
C ALA A 306 -11.46 5.58 -4.45
N LEU A 307 -11.30 4.25 -4.46
CA LEU A 307 -12.12 3.35 -5.27
C LEU A 307 -13.58 3.31 -4.81
N VAL A 308 -13.84 3.32 -3.52
CA VAL A 308 -15.22 3.34 -2.97
C VAL A 308 -15.89 4.67 -3.29
N GLU A 309 -15.20 5.80 -3.11
CA GLU A 309 -15.71 7.12 -3.49
C GLU A 309 -16.01 7.19 -4.98
N LEU A 310 -15.11 6.69 -5.81
CA LEU A 310 -15.29 6.64 -7.25
C LEU A 310 -16.48 5.75 -7.64
N ALA A 311 -16.65 4.60 -7.00
CA ALA A 311 -17.80 3.72 -7.27
C ALA A 311 -19.14 4.43 -7.06
N TRP A 312 -19.29 5.26 -6.01
CA TRP A 312 -20.46 6.09 -5.79
C TRP A 312 -20.69 7.11 -6.93
N ARG A 313 -19.60 7.72 -7.42
CA ARG A 313 -19.69 8.65 -8.56
C ARG A 313 -20.10 7.95 -9.85
N LEU A 314 -19.57 6.73 -10.09
CA LEU A 314 -19.92 5.96 -11.29
C LEU A 314 -21.40 5.57 -11.33
N VAL A 315 -22.04 5.30 -10.20
CA VAL A 315 -23.49 5.07 -10.15
C VAL A 315 -24.27 6.26 -10.76
N ARG A 316 -23.78 7.49 -10.53
CA ARG A 316 -24.42 8.71 -11.05
C ARG A 316 -24.00 9.04 -12.48
N PHE A 317 -22.70 8.94 -12.81
CA PHE A 317 -22.15 9.46 -14.05
C PHE A 317 -21.95 8.40 -15.13
N GLN A 318 -21.97 7.11 -14.78
CA GLN A 318 -21.72 5.97 -15.66
C GLN A 318 -22.78 4.86 -15.48
N PRO A 319 -24.07 5.15 -15.75
CA PRO A 319 -25.17 4.20 -15.51
C PRO A 319 -25.06 2.93 -16.36
N ASN A 320 -24.31 2.97 -17.47
CA ASN A 320 -24.10 1.86 -18.39
C ASN A 320 -22.83 1.04 -18.06
N TYR A 321 -22.05 1.43 -17.06
CA TYR A 321 -20.91 0.65 -16.62
C TYR A 321 -21.36 -0.73 -16.10
N LYS A 322 -20.84 -1.81 -16.68
CA LYS A 322 -21.32 -3.18 -16.44
C LYS A 322 -21.52 -3.54 -14.97
N PRO A 323 -20.59 -3.23 -14.03
CA PRO A 323 -20.81 -3.47 -12.60
C PRO A 323 -21.96 -2.66 -12.01
N VAL A 324 -22.18 -1.41 -12.47
CA VAL A 324 -23.32 -0.58 -12.03
C VAL A 324 -24.63 -1.17 -12.53
N VAL A 325 -24.69 -1.60 -13.78
CA VAL A 325 -25.84 -2.28 -14.38
C VAL A 325 -26.20 -3.54 -13.60
N LYS A 326 -25.19 -4.37 -13.25
CA LYS A 326 -25.39 -5.59 -12.44
C LYS A 326 -26.08 -5.31 -11.09
N TRP A 327 -25.75 -4.19 -10.46
CA TRP A 327 -26.28 -3.82 -9.14
C TRP A 327 -27.41 -2.78 -9.21
N ARG A 328 -27.96 -2.52 -10.39
CA ARG A 328 -28.98 -1.47 -10.61
C ARG A 328 -30.16 -1.60 -9.67
N ARG A 329 -30.67 -2.82 -9.41
CA ARG A 329 -31.81 -3.07 -8.49
C ARG A 329 -31.56 -2.56 -7.07
N VAL A 330 -30.31 -2.48 -6.63
CA VAL A 330 -29.91 -2.05 -5.29
C VAL A 330 -29.45 -0.59 -5.26
N LEU A 331 -28.82 -0.11 -6.35
CA LEU A 331 -28.14 1.18 -6.39
C LEU A 331 -28.96 2.29 -7.07
N ALA A 332 -30.00 1.96 -7.82
CA ALA A 332 -30.84 2.96 -8.49
C ALA A 332 -31.48 3.93 -7.50
N LYS A 333 -31.76 5.16 -7.95
CA LYS A 333 -32.53 6.13 -7.18
C LYS A 333 -33.95 5.57 -6.97
N GLY A 334 -34.43 5.61 -5.72
CA GLY A 334 -35.73 5.03 -5.34
C GLY A 334 -35.76 3.52 -5.12
N ALA A 335 -34.64 2.79 -5.26
CA ALA A 335 -34.59 1.38 -4.94
C ALA A 335 -34.89 1.10 -3.46
N LEU A 336 -35.78 0.14 -3.21
CA LEU A 336 -36.14 -0.35 -1.87
C LEU A 336 -35.01 -1.24 -1.31
N ALA A 337 -33.84 -0.68 -1.08
CA ALA A 337 -32.70 -1.41 -0.57
C ALA A 337 -32.18 -0.78 0.71
N THR A 338 -31.80 -1.63 1.68
CA THR A 338 -31.22 -1.17 2.95
C THR A 338 -29.87 -0.50 2.72
N GLY A 339 -29.50 0.41 3.63
CA GLY A 339 -28.18 1.05 3.58
C GLY A 339 -27.03 0.03 3.60
N ALA A 340 -27.20 -1.10 4.29
CA ALA A 340 -26.23 -2.19 4.31
C ALA A 340 -26.09 -2.87 2.94
N ALA A 341 -27.19 -3.17 2.27
CA ALA A 341 -27.17 -3.75 0.92
C ALA A 341 -26.50 -2.80 -0.09
N ARG A 342 -26.82 -1.50 -0.03
CA ARG A 342 -26.17 -0.48 -0.88
C ARG A 342 -24.66 -0.40 -0.66
N LYS A 343 -24.20 -0.42 0.61
CA LYS A 343 -22.77 -0.43 0.94
C LYS A 343 -22.08 -1.68 0.40
N LYS A 344 -22.69 -2.87 0.53
CA LYS A 344 -22.16 -4.11 -0.04
C LYS A 344 -22.05 -4.05 -1.57
N ALA A 345 -23.08 -3.55 -2.24
CA ALA A 345 -23.08 -3.38 -3.70
C ALA A 345 -21.99 -2.41 -4.17
N ILE A 346 -21.82 -1.26 -3.51
CA ILE A 346 -20.75 -0.29 -3.82
C ILE A 346 -19.37 -0.90 -3.64
N VAL A 347 -19.14 -1.66 -2.58
CA VAL A 347 -17.86 -2.36 -2.37
C VAL A 347 -17.58 -3.36 -3.50
N ALA A 348 -18.60 -4.09 -3.96
CA ALA A 348 -18.47 -4.99 -5.09
C ALA A 348 -18.15 -4.23 -6.39
N VAL A 349 -18.80 -3.09 -6.64
CA VAL A 349 -18.49 -2.21 -7.78
C VAL A 349 -17.06 -1.66 -7.68
N ALA A 350 -16.64 -1.19 -6.51
CA ALA A 350 -15.30 -0.64 -6.27
C ALA A 350 -14.19 -1.70 -6.50
N ARG A 351 -14.42 -2.93 -6.05
CA ARG A 351 -13.51 -4.05 -6.30
C ARG A 351 -13.39 -4.37 -7.79
N GLN A 352 -14.53 -4.45 -8.49
CA GLN A 352 -14.52 -4.72 -9.92
C GLN A 352 -13.89 -3.56 -10.70
N LEU A 353 -14.12 -2.32 -10.27
CA LEU A 353 -13.51 -1.13 -10.85
C LEU A 353 -11.97 -1.17 -10.79
N ALA A 354 -11.39 -1.62 -9.68
CA ALA A 354 -9.94 -1.79 -9.59
C ALA A 354 -9.40 -2.78 -10.65
N ILE A 355 -10.12 -3.89 -10.87
CA ILE A 355 -9.77 -4.87 -11.90
C ILE A 355 -9.91 -4.26 -13.30
N ASP A 356 -10.97 -3.51 -13.54
CA ASP A 356 -11.24 -2.92 -14.86
C ASP A 356 -10.28 -1.78 -15.18
N LEU A 357 -9.92 -0.93 -14.21
CA LEU A 357 -8.86 0.06 -14.35
C LEU A 357 -7.51 -0.60 -14.66
N TRP A 358 -7.17 -1.70 -13.96
CA TRP A 358 -5.97 -2.47 -14.28
C TRP A 358 -5.97 -2.99 -15.72
N ARG A 359 -7.10 -3.54 -16.19
CA ARG A 359 -7.23 -4.01 -17.58
C ARG A 359 -7.08 -2.88 -18.60
N ILE A 360 -7.65 -1.71 -18.31
CA ILE A 360 -7.53 -0.53 -19.16
C ILE A 360 -6.08 -0.01 -19.17
N ARG A 361 -5.47 0.18 -17.99
CA ARG A 361 -4.11 0.72 -17.83
C ARG A 361 -3.02 -0.20 -18.39
N THR A 362 -3.29 -1.49 -18.49
CA THR A 362 -2.37 -2.48 -19.09
C THR A 362 -2.72 -2.82 -20.56
N GLY A 363 -3.64 -2.08 -21.20
CA GLY A 363 -4.02 -2.28 -22.60
C GLY A 363 -4.86 -3.53 -22.88
N ARG A 364 -5.28 -4.27 -21.85
CA ARG A 364 -6.03 -5.53 -22.03
C ARG A 364 -7.51 -5.32 -22.40
N CYS A 365 -8.05 -4.11 -22.24
CA CYS A 365 -9.43 -3.79 -22.53
C CYS A 365 -9.61 -2.30 -22.75
N LYS A 366 -10.47 -1.92 -23.70
CA LYS A 366 -10.88 -0.52 -23.88
C LYS A 366 -12.00 -0.17 -22.89
N ALA A 367 -12.05 1.09 -22.44
CA ALA A 367 -13.05 1.58 -21.48
C ALA A 367 -14.49 1.39 -22.00
N GLN A 368 -14.73 1.65 -23.28
CA GLN A 368 -16.03 1.52 -23.94
C GLN A 368 -16.56 0.08 -23.88
N ALA A 369 -15.69 -0.93 -24.00
CA ALA A 369 -16.08 -2.34 -23.90
C ALA A 369 -16.65 -2.72 -22.51
N LEU A 370 -16.40 -1.89 -21.51
CA LEU A 370 -16.91 -2.05 -20.15
C LEU A 370 -18.16 -1.19 -19.87
N GLY A 371 -18.58 -0.39 -20.85
CA GLY A 371 -19.67 0.58 -20.71
C GLY A 371 -19.25 1.87 -20.01
N LEU A 372 -17.94 2.20 -20.01
CA LEU A 372 -17.43 3.48 -19.52
C LEU A 372 -17.32 4.47 -20.68
N ALA A 373 -17.99 5.63 -20.54
CA ALA A 373 -17.81 6.78 -21.40
C ALA A 373 -16.61 7.63 -20.93
N ILE A 374 -15.82 8.11 -21.85
CA ILE A 374 -14.70 9.03 -21.64
C ILE A 374 -15.18 10.47 -21.68
#